data_f542f24c37a8e83e1351021aef578afd
#
_entry.id   f542f24c37a8e83e1351021aef578afd
#
_cell.length_a   1.000
_cell.length_b   1.000
_cell.length_c   1.000
_cell.angle_alpha   90.00
_cell.angle_beta   90.00
_cell.angle_gamma   90.00
#
_symmetry.space_group_name_H-M   'P 1'
#
loop_
_entity.id
_entity.type
_entity.pdbx_description
1 polymer ?
#
loop_
_entity_poly.entity_id
_entity_poly.type
_entity_poly.pdbx_seq_one_letter_code
_entity_poly.pdbx_strand_id
1 'polypeptide(L)'
;MGDIPLRIYHNNRCSKSRAACQLIADRGFEVEVVDYLKTPPSRDELRALLDKLGMKPAELVRRGEAVFKENYAGRSLSDDEWLDALAAHPILIERPIVVRGERAVLGRPPEKVLELL
;
A
#
# COMPACT_ATOMS: atom_id res chain seq x y z
N MET A 1 -8.73 -8.37 -26.43
CA MET A 1 -9.24 -8.15 -25.11
C MET A 1 -8.16 -7.58 -24.20
N GLY A 2 -8.39 -6.42 -23.62
CA GLY A 2 -7.42 -5.79 -22.76
C GLY A 2 -7.36 -6.43 -21.38
N ASP A 3 -6.17 -6.68 -20.90
CA ASP A 3 -5.97 -7.10 -19.52
C ASP A 3 -6.16 -5.91 -18.60
N ILE A 4 -6.71 -6.15 -17.40
CA ILE A 4 -6.79 -5.12 -16.39
C ILE A 4 -5.37 -4.86 -15.87
N PRO A 5 -4.89 -3.60 -15.93
CA PRO A 5 -3.53 -3.30 -15.51
C PRO A 5 -3.31 -3.56 -14.02
N LEU A 6 -2.09 -4.01 -13.70
CA LEU A 6 -1.63 -4.15 -12.33
C LEU A 6 -0.80 -2.94 -11.95
N ARG A 7 -0.99 -2.47 -10.73
CA ARG A 7 -0.18 -1.40 -10.15
C ARG A 7 0.29 -1.82 -8.77
N ILE A 8 1.55 -1.56 -8.46
CA ILE A 8 2.09 -1.83 -7.14
C ILE A 8 2.65 -0.54 -6.53
N TYR A 9 2.19 -0.24 -5.32
CA TYR A 9 2.77 0.80 -4.48
C TYR A 9 3.94 0.18 -3.74
N HIS A 10 5.14 0.57 -4.15
CA HIS A 10 6.37 -0.15 -3.89
C HIS A 10 7.36 0.68 -3.10
N ASN A 11 8.08 0.02 -2.19
CA ASN A 11 9.24 0.59 -1.52
C ASN A 11 10.45 -0.29 -1.84
N ASN A 12 11.41 0.26 -2.56
CA ASN A 12 12.61 -0.43 -3.02
C ASN A 12 13.44 -1.03 -1.88
N ARG A 13 13.35 -0.44 -0.69
CA ARG A 13 14.09 -0.89 0.48
C ARG A 13 13.39 -1.99 1.25
N CYS A 14 12.14 -2.29 0.90
CA CYS A 14 11.34 -3.31 1.57
C CYS A 14 11.47 -4.64 0.84
N SER A 15 11.97 -5.68 1.53
CA SER A 15 12.13 -7.00 0.93
C SER A 15 10.80 -7.61 0.49
N LYS A 16 9.72 -7.36 1.23
CA LYS A 16 8.39 -7.87 0.87
C LYS A 16 7.86 -7.20 -0.38
N SER A 17 8.12 -5.90 -0.57
CA SER A 17 7.79 -5.20 -1.80
C SER A 17 8.53 -5.79 -3.00
N ARG A 18 9.83 -6.03 -2.85
CA ARG A 18 10.63 -6.64 -3.93
C ARG A 18 10.15 -8.06 -4.24
N ALA A 19 9.82 -8.84 -3.21
CA ALA A 19 9.32 -10.19 -3.38
C ALA A 19 7.98 -10.20 -4.12
N ALA A 20 7.08 -9.28 -3.81
CA ALA A 20 5.80 -9.16 -4.51
C ALA A 20 5.98 -8.84 -5.99
N CYS A 21 6.89 -7.90 -6.32
CA CYS A 21 7.22 -7.59 -7.72
C CYS A 21 7.74 -8.82 -8.45
N GLN A 22 8.60 -9.60 -7.80
CA GLN A 22 9.18 -10.81 -8.40
C GLN A 22 8.11 -11.86 -8.66
N LEU A 23 7.20 -12.07 -7.72
CA LEU A 23 6.09 -13.02 -7.89
C LEU A 23 5.22 -12.66 -9.09
N ILE A 24 4.89 -11.38 -9.24
CA ILE A 24 4.09 -10.90 -10.36
C ILE A 24 4.82 -11.14 -11.69
N ALA A 25 6.11 -10.82 -11.75
CA ALA A 25 6.93 -11.01 -12.93
C ALA A 25 7.06 -12.50 -13.28
N ASP A 26 7.27 -13.35 -12.29
CA ASP A 26 7.40 -14.80 -12.47
C ASP A 26 6.14 -15.42 -13.06
N ARG A 27 4.97 -14.82 -12.82
CA ARG A 27 3.70 -15.27 -13.39
C ARG A 27 3.41 -14.67 -14.76
N GLY A 28 4.35 -13.92 -15.34
CA GLY A 28 4.22 -13.37 -16.68
C GLY A 28 3.38 -12.11 -16.79
N PHE A 29 3.13 -11.43 -15.68
CA PHE A 29 2.37 -10.19 -15.67
C PHE A 29 3.28 -8.98 -15.64
N GLU A 30 2.88 -7.94 -16.34
CA GLU A 30 3.50 -6.63 -16.24
C GLU A 30 2.80 -5.83 -15.14
N VAL A 31 3.55 -5.00 -14.43
CA VAL A 31 3.01 -4.17 -13.36
C VAL A 31 3.59 -2.76 -13.43
N GLU A 32 2.71 -1.77 -13.25
CA GLU A 32 3.15 -0.38 -13.09
C GLU A 32 3.66 -0.20 -11.66
N VAL A 33 4.91 0.21 -11.51
CA VAL A 33 5.53 0.40 -10.20
C VAL A 33 5.43 1.87 -9.80
N VAL A 34 4.79 2.12 -8.66
CA VAL A 34 4.72 3.46 -8.08
C VAL A 34 5.59 3.51 -6.83
N ASP A 35 6.67 4.30 -6.88
CA ASP A 35 7.47 4.57 -5.70
C ASP A 35 6.76 5.65 -4.89
N TYR A 36 5.94 5.22 -3.94
CA TYR A 36 5.06 6.13 -3.21
C TYR A 36 5.81 7.06 -2.25
N LEU A 37 7.08 6.79 -1.97
CA LEU A 37 7.90 7.71 -1.18
C LEU A 37 8.34 8.91 -2.00
N LYS A 38 8.51 8.73 -3.32
CA LYS A 38 8.85 9.80 -4.26
C LYS A 38 7.61 10.49 -4.80
N THR A 39 6.55 9.71 -5.02
CA THR A 39 5.27 10.20 -5.53
C THR A 39 4.18 9.81 -4.55
N PRO A 40 4.04 10.54 -3.44
CA PRO A 40 3.09 10.17 -2.40
C PRO A 40 1.65 10.21 -2.91
N PRO A 41 0.81 9.24 -2.50
CA PRO A 41 -0.60 9.27 -2.85
C PRO A 41 -1.30 10.42 -2.12
N SER A 42 -2.28 11.03 -2.79
CA SER A 42 -3.13 12.03 -2.18
C SER A 42 -4.07 11.38 -1.17
N ARG A 43 -4.71 12.21 -0.35
CA ARG A 43 -5.73 11.75 0.60
C ARG A 43 -6.86 11.02 -0.12
N ASP A 44 -7.31 11.53 -1.25
CA ASP A 44 -8.37 10.90 -2.05
C ASP A 44 -7.91 9.57 -2.64
N GLU A 45 -6.71 9.49 -3.12
CA GLU A 45 -6.12 8.25 -3.63
C GLU A 45 -6.01 7.20 -2.53
N LEU A 46 -5.59 7.59 -1.33
CA LEU A 46 -5.52 6.70 -0.17
C LEU A 46 -6.90 6.17 0.21
N ARG A 47 -7.92 7.03 0.19
CA ARG A 47 -9.29 6.62 0.48
C ARG A 47 -9.77 5.57 -0.53
N ALA A 48 -9.49 5.79 -1.81
CA ALA A 48 -9.86 4.83 -2.86
C ALA A 48 -9.13 3.50 -2.67
N LEU A 49 -7.85 3.53 -2.31
CA LEU A 49 -7.07 2.33 -2.03
C LEU A 49 -7.64 1.55 -0.86
N LEU A 50 -8.00 2.24 0.22
CA LEU A 50 -8.59 1.60 1.40
C LEU A 50 -9.91 0.94 1.09
N ASP A 51 -10.74 1.58 0.25
CA ASP A 51 -12.00 0.99 -0.19
C ASP A 51 -11.75 -0.31 -0.97
N LYS A 52 -10.77 -0.32 -1.86
CA LYS A 52 -10.41 -1.52 -2.64
C LYS A 52 -9.83 -2.62 -1.76
N LEU A 53 -9.08 -2.24 -0.73
CA LEU A 53 -8.50 -3.17 0.23
C LEU A 53 -9.53 -3.70 1.23
N GLY A 54 -10.63 -2.98 1.44
CA GLY A 54 -11.59 -3.29 2.49
C GLY A 54 -11.02 -3.05 3.88
N MET A 55 -10.15 -2.06 4.03
CA MET A 55 -9.45 -1.77 5.28
C MET A 55 -9.80 -0.38 5.80
N LYS A 56 -9.68 -0.21 7.11
CA LYS A 56 -9.74 1.11 7.75
C LYS A 56 -8.36 1.76 7.72
N PRO A 57 -8.29 3.10 7.72
CA PRO A 57 -6.99 3.79 7.70
C PRO A 57 -6.02 3.33 8.78
N ALA A 58 -6.50 3.13 10.00
CA ALA A 58 -5.65 2.69 11.12
C ALA A 58 -4.96 1.35 10.85
N GLU A 59 -5.61 0.47 10.08
CA GLU A 59 -5.08 -0.84 9.76
C GLU A 59 -3.92 -0.80 8.76
N LEU A 60 -3.79 0.31 8.02
CA LEU A 60 -2.74 0.49 7.03
C LEU A 60 -1.49 1.16 7.60
N VAL A 61 -1.49 1.52 8.88
CA VAL A 61 -0.41 2.30 9.49
C VAL A 61 0.70 1.40 10.01
N ARG A 62 1.94 1.71 9.63
CA ARG A 62 3.13 1.03 10.14
C ARG A 62 3.52 1.61 11.49
N ARG A 63 3.23 0.88 12.55
CA ARG A 63 3.43 1.35 13.93
C ARG A 63 4.88 1.25 14.40
N GLY A 64 5.73 0.57 13.65
CA GLY A 64 7.15 0.46 13.96
C GLY A 64 8.01 1.63 13.50
N GLU A 65 7.45 2.55 12.70
CA GLU A 65 8.22 3.68 12.18
C GLU A 65 8.45 4.75 13.26
N ALA A 66 9.60 5.41 13.17
CA ALA A 66 9.98 6.45 14.15
C ALA A 66 8.93 7.58 14.21
N VAL A 67 8.43 8.01 13.05
CA VAL A 67 7.45 9.09 13.00
C VAL A 67 6.15 8.71 13.71
N PHE A 68 5.76 7.43 13.66
CA PHE A 68 4.60 6.95 14.42
C PHE A 68 4.87 7.06 15.93
N LYS A 69 6.03 6.55 16.37
CA LYS A 69 6.37 6.52 17.79
C LYS A 69 6.49 7.92 18.38
N GLU A 70 6.99 8.87 17.59
CA GLU A 70 7.18 10.24 18.03
C GLU A 70 5.90 11.06 18.06
N ASN A 71 4.98 10.82 17.11
CA ASN A 71 3.84 11.72 16.89
C ASN A 71 2.47 11.08 17.15
N TYR A 72 2.33 9.76 17.06
CA TYR A 72 1.03 9.10 17.05
C TYR A 72 0.83 8.02 18.09
N ALA A 73 1.91 7.51 18.70
CA ALA A 73 1.79 6.43 19.67
C ALA A 73 0.92 6.85 20.86
N GLY A 74 0.00 5.98 21.25
CA GLY A 74 -0.90 6.22 22.37
C GLY A 74 -2.05 7.18 22.07
N ARG A 75 -2.20 7.65 20.84
CA ARG A 75 -3.27 8.56 20.44
C ARG A 75 -4.43 7.80 19.80
N SER A 76 -5.65 8.20 20.11
CA SER A 76 -6.86 7.70 19.46
C SER A 76 -7.26 8.69 18.37
N LEU A 77 -7.07 8.31 17.10
CA LEU A 77 -7.40 9.17 15.98
C LEU A 77 -8.62 8.63 15.23
N SER A 78 -9.39 9.55 14.66
CA SER A 78 -10.48 9.21 13.75
C SER A 78 -9.93 8.70 12.42
N ASP A 79 -10.81 8.10 11.60
CA ASP A 79 -10.42 7.65 10.25
C ASP A 79 -9.88 8.81 9.42
N ASP A 80 -10.52 9.98 9.49
CA ASP A 80 -10.05 11.17 8.76
C ASP A 80 -8.68 11.63 9.23
N GLU A 81 -8.44 11.60 10.54
CA GLU A 81 -7.15 11.97 11.11
C GLU A 81 -6.05 10.98 10.69
N TRP A 82 -6.36 9.68 10.63
CA TRP A 82 -5.41 8.69 10.13
C TRP A 82 -5.12 8.87 8.65
N LEU A 83 -6.13 9.22 7.84
CA LEU A 83 -5.91 9.54 6.43
C LEU A 83 -4.96 10.73 6.27
N ASP A 84 -5.15 11.76 7.07
CA ASP A 84 -4.25 12.93 7.07
C ASP A 84 -2.83 12.54 7.43
N ALA A 85 -2.67 11.67 8.43
CA ALA A 85 -1.35 11.19 8.86
C ALA A 85 -0.66 10.40 7.76
N LEU A 86 -1.37 9.49 7.09
CA LEU A 86 -0.83 8.70 5.99
C LEU A 86 -0.42 9.58 4.80
N ALA A 87 -1.23 10.59 4.49
CA ALA A 87 -0.92 11.51 3.40
C ALA A 87 0.30 12.39 3.73
N ALA A 88 0.41 12.82 4.99
CA ALA A 88 1.52 13.68 5.45
C ALA A 88 2.83 12.89 5.57
N HIS A 89 2.74 11.61 5.93
CA HIS A 89 3.90 10.75 6.20
C HIS A 89 3.79 9.43 5.43
N PRO A 90 4.10 9.41 4.12
CA PRO A 90 3.98 8.20 3.31
C PRO A 90 4.72 6.97 3.85
N ILE A 91 5.79 7.19 4.62
CA ILE A 91 6.54 6.07 5.23
C ILE A 91 5.66 5.24 6.19
N LEU A 92 4.56 5.81 6.67
CA LEU A 92 3.62 5.11 7.54
C LEU A 92 2.73 4.11 6.80
N ILE A 93 2.67 4.20 5.47
CA ILE A 93 1.79 3.33 4.67
C ILE A 93 2.38 1.93 4.61
N GLU A 94 1.57 0.92 5.00
CA GLU A 94 1.97 -0.48 4.81
C GLU A 94 2.17 -0.79 3.33
N ARG A 95 3.10 -1.67 3.03
CA ARG A 95 3.51 -2.01 1.66
C ARG A 95 3.90 -3.48 1.55
N PRO A 96 3.81 -4.04 0.34
CA PRO A 96 3.33 -3.41 -0.89
C PRO A 96 1.82 -3.46 -0.99
N ILE A 97 1.23 -2.48 -1.68
CA ILE A 97 -0.19 -2.52 -2.04
C ILE A 97 -0.25 -2.80 -3.54
N VAL A 98 -0.96 -3.85 -3.93
CA VAL A 98 -1.13 -4.22 -5.34
C VAL A 98 -2.58 -4.03 -5.71
N VAL A 99 -2.81 -3.33 -6.83
CA VAL A 99 -4.15 -2.99 -7.30
C VAL A 99 -4.36 -3.58 -8.69
N ARG A 100 -5.52 -4.18 -8.89
CA ARG A 100 -5.98 -4.64 -10.21
C ARG A 100 -7.46 -4.28 -10.36
N GLY A 101 -7.75 -3.22 -11.11
CA GLY A 101 -9.13 -2.73 -11.28
C GLY A 101 -9.73 -2.26 -9.95
N GLU A 102 -10.84 -2.86 -9.58
CA GLU A 102 -11.55 -2.52 -8.33
C GLU A 102 -11.06 -3.30 -7.12
N ARG A 103 -10.06 -4.15 -7.30
CA ARG A 103 -9.53 -5.01 -6.24
C ARG A 103 -8.13 -4.58 -5.86
N ALA A 104 -7.81 -4.72 -4.58
CA ALA A 104 -6.46 -4.50 -4.08
C ALA A 104 -6.15 -5.47 -2.95
N VAL A 105 -4.88 -5.79 -2.79
CA VAL A 105 -4.40 -6.59 -1.65
C VAL A 105 -3.14 -5.97 -1.08
N LEU A 106 -2.95 -6.19 0.21
CA LEU A 106 -1.69 -5.89 0.88
C LEU A 106 -0.81 -7.13 0.76
N GLY A 107 0.33 -7.00 0.12
CA GLY A 107 1.24 -8.13 -0.16
C GLY A 107 2.09 -8.53 1.04
N ARG A 108 1.46 -8.84 2.13
CA ARG A 108 2.12 -9.31 3.36
C ARG A 108 1.33 -10.47 3.97
N PRO A 109 1.80 -11.69 3.77
CA PRO A 109 3.03 -12.06 3.04
C PRO A 109 2.92 -11.79 1.53
N PRO A 110 4.05 -11.75 0.81
CA PRO A 110 4.04 -11.41 -0.63
C PRO A 110 3.12 -12.29 -1.49
N GLU A 111 2.93 -13.53 -1.09
CA GLU A 111 2.08 -14.49 -1.81
C GLU A 111 0.63 -14.05 -1.91
N LYS A 112 0.20 -13.11 -1.08
CA LYS A 112 -1.15 -12.57 -1.15
C LYS A 112 -1.45 -11.91 -2.49
N VAL A 113 -0.43 -11.42 -3.21
CA VAL A 113 -0.62 -10.81 -4.52
C VAL A 113 -1.18 -11.81 -5.53
N LEU A 114 -0.98 -13.12 -5.31
CA LEU A 114 -1.50 -14.15 -6.19
C LEU A 114 -3.03 -14.14 -6.27
N GLU A 115 -3.70 -13.60 -5.26
CA GLU A 115 -5.16 -13.48 -5.23
C GLU A 115 -5.69 -12.55 -6.33
N LEU A 116 -4.83 -11.68 -6.89
CA LEU A 116 -5.20 -10.75 -7.97
C LEU A 116 -4.85 -11.28 -9.36
N LEU A 117 -4.09 -12.34 -9.46
CA LEU A 117 -3.52 -12.81 -10.73
C LEU A 117 -4.37 -13.89 -11.45
#